data_32fdfbced5bdc3e8bc30b97e98c273c8
#
_entry.id   32fdfbced5bdc3e8bc30b97e98c273c8
#
_cell.length_a   1.000
_cell.length_b   1.000
_cell.length_c   1.000
_cell.angle_alpha   90.00
_cell.angle_beta   90.00
_cell.angle_gamma   90.00
#
_symmetry.space_group_name_H-M   'P 1'
#
loop_
_entity.id
_entity.type
_entity.pdbx_description
1 polymer ?
#
loop_
_entity_poly.entity_id
_entity_poly.type
_entity_poly.pdbx_seq_one_letter_code
_entity_poly.pdbx_strand_id
1 'polypeptide(L)'
;MAYSYTGVFPNQQLKNSGVFTVKDALNLEAVGEWGGSLELIEKQTVSGTPLTVDFDNIKSSKYNTHFITFNKVEGESTTAQDLRMRLSNDNGSSFESGSSYTYAALSGAASGTFSEEQSGGLTTSFVTVPDLDKETYSTLNGYVYLYNAGDSSLYTGYTCQNILFQTAVGTRWRNGGGSYNVAETINGLQFLTLSGGGFSGGVFKVYGVKQI
;
A
#
# COMPACT_ATOMS: atom_id res chain seq x y z
N MET A 1 32.68 -30.10 4.60
CA MET A 1 31.74 -29.32 5.48
C MET A 1 30.35 -29.52 4.96
N ALA A 2 29.44 -29.91 5.79
CA ALA A 2 28.00 -30.00 5.41
C ALA A 2 27.34 -28.67 5.75
N TYR A 3 26.68 -28.09 4.78
CA TYR A 3 25.85 -26.88 5.00
C TYR A 3 24.40 -27.30 5.07
N SER A 4 23.67 -26.77 6.02
CA SER A 4 22.25 -26.99 6.16
C SER A 4 21.50 -25.86 5.48
N TYR A 5 20.65 -26.20 4.52
CA TYR A 5 19.60 -25.37 4.00
C TYR A 5 18.28 -26.02 4.43
N THR A 6 17.42 -25.33 5.11
CA THR A 6 16.12 -25.87 5.53
C THR A 6 16.19 -27.21 6.30
N GLY A 7 17.25 -27.42 7.08
CA GLY A 7 17.44 -28.64 7.86
C GLY A 7 17.96 -29.88 7.10
N VAL A 8 18.18 -29.76 5.79
CA VAL A 8 18.74 -30.81 4.95
C VAL A 8 20.22 -30.53 4.68
N PHE A 9 21.08 -31.53 4.91
CA PHE A 9 22.52 -31.42 4.62
C PHE A 9 22.77 -31.73 3.15
N PRO A 10 23.32 -30.80 2.34
CA PRO A 10 23.67 -31.08 0.97
C PRO A 10 24.81 -32.10 0.91
N ASN A 11 24.60 -33.15 0.15
CA ASN A 11 25.64 -34.15 -0.15
C ASN A 11 26.04 -34.05 -1.62
N GLN A 12 27.01 -33.23 -1.89
CA GLN A 12 27.51 -33.01 -3.27
C GLN A 12 28.47 -34.11 -3.78
N GLN A 13 28.89 -35.05 -2.94
CA GLN A 13 29.86 -36.04 -3.30
C GLN A 13 29.32 -37.17 -4.18
N LEU A 14 28.05 -37.51 -4.06
CA LEU A 14 27.47 -38.65 -4.77
C LEU A 14 26.34 -38.31 -5.75
N LYS A 15 25.49 -37.32 -5.49
CA LYS A 15 24.32 -37.02 -6.32
C LYS A 15 23.90 -35.54 -6.31
N ASN A 16 24.78 -34.62 -5.96
CA ASN A 16 24.37 -33.21 -5.70
C ASN A 16 23.14 -33.11 -4.78
N SER A 17 22.95 -34.06 -3.87
CA SER A 17 21.83 -34.03 -2.96
C SER A 17 21.97 -32.84 -1.99
N GLY A 18 20.94 -32.05 -1.88
CA GLY A 18 20.94 -30.79 -1.15
C GLY A 18 21.30 -29.58 -2.01
N VAL A 19 21.52 -29.74 -3.31
CA VAL A 19 21.53 -28.63 -4.26
C VAL A 19 20.09 -28.42 -4.72
N PHE A 20 19.57 -27.20 -4.56
CA PHE A 20 18.23 -26.88 -5.03
C PHE A 20 18.16 -26.94 -6.56
N THR A 21 17.23 -27.73 -7.04
CA THR A 21 16.82 -27.69 -8.45
C THR A 21 15.84 -26.54 -8.67
N VAL A 22 15.59 -26.18 -9.94
CA VAL A 22 14.54 -25.22 -10.28
C VAL A 22 13.16 -25.66 -9.73
N LYS A 23 12.91 -26.98 -9.71
CA LYS A 23 11.68 -27.53 -9.14
C LYS A 23 11.61 -27.36 -7.63
N ASP A 24 12.71 -27.51 -6.93
CA ASP A 24 12.77 -27.32 -5.48
C ASP A 24 12.57 -25.84 -5.13
N ALA A 25 13.17 -24.93 -5.90
CA ALA A 25 12.95 -23.49 -5.75
C ALA A 25 11.48 -23.12 -5.96
N LEU A 26 10.85 -23.65 -7.02
CA LEU A 26 9.43 -23.43 -7.28
C LEU A 26 8.53 -24.01 -6.18
N ASN A 27 8.86 -25.18 -5.64
CA ASN A 27 8.12 -25.78 -4.55
C ASN A 27 8.25 -24.95 -3.26
N LEU A 28 9.45 -24.47 -2.93
CA LEU A 28 9.69 -23.61 -1.77
C LEU A 28 9.00 -22.25 -1.92
N GLU A 29 8.96 -21.70 -3.13
CA GLU A 29 8.21 -20.49 -3.44
C GLU A 29 6.71 -20.72 -3.26
N ALA A 30 6.17 -21.85 -3.73
CA ALA A 30 4.74 -22.19 -3.62
C ALA A 30 4.27 -22.33 -2.16
N VAL A 31 5.14 -22.82 -1.26
CA VAL A 31 4.84 -22.92 0.19
C VAL A 31 5.27 -21.67 0.98
N GLY A 32 5.84 -20.68 0.29
CA GLY A 32 6.23 -19.41 0.93
C GLY A 32 7.57 -19.44 1.67
N GLU A 33 8.33 -20.51 1.60
CA GLU A 33 9.64 -20.69 2.27
C GLU A 33 10.82 -20.14 1.45
N TRP A 34 10.59 -19.78 0.18
CA TRP A 34 11.60 -19.18 -0.70
C TRP A 34 11.22 -17.74 -1.04
N GLY A 35 12.21 -16.86 -1.04
CA GLY A 35 12.03 -15.46 -1.39
C GLY A 35 12.08 -14.52 -0.17
N GLY A 36 11.96 -13.21 -0.43
CA GLY A 36 11.97 -12.17 0.60
C GLY A 36 10.67 -12.09 1.41
N SER A 37 10.70 -11.27 2.45
CA SER A 37 9.52 -11.01 3.31
C SER A 37 8.36 -10.31 2.58
N LEU A 38 8.62 -9.75 1.38
CA LEU A 38 7.62 -9.08 0.56
C LEU A 38 7.39 -9.86 -0.74
N GLU A 39 6.12 -10.16 -1.04
CA GLU A 39 5.69 -10.73 -2.32
C GLU A 39 4.88 -9.69 -3.08
N LEU A 40 5.32 -9.33 -4.29
CA LEU A 40 4.56 -8.42 -5.15
C LEU A 40 3.25 -9.09 -5.57
N ILE A 41 2.13 -8.51 -5.17
CA ILE A 41 0.80 -8.96 -5.55
C ILE A 41 0.40 -8.34 -6.88
N GLU A 42 0.48 -7.00 -6.96
CA GLU A 42 0.06 -6.27 -8.15
C GLU A 42 0.82 -4.95 -8.29
N LYS A 43 0.99 -4.52 -9.54
CA LYS A 43 1.54 -3.23 -9.93
C LYS A 43 0.58 -2.55 -10.91
N GLN A 44 0.16 -1.33 -10.58
CA GLN A 44 -0.60 -0.44 -11.44
C GLN A 44 0.28 0.74 -11.86
N THR A 45 0.32 1.02 -13.17
CA THR A 45 0.96 2.24 -13.70
C THR A 45 -0.12 3.11 -14.28
N VAL A 46 -0.22 4.33 -13.78
CA VAL A 46 -1.20 5.30 -14.26
C VAL A 46 -0.93 5.60 -15.74
N SER A 47 -1.97 5.47 -16.56
CA SER A 47 -1.97 5.85 -17.97
C SER A 47 -3.28 6.57 -18.29
N GLY A 48 -3.19 7.63 -19.08
CA GLY A 48 -4.33 8.55 -19.24
C GLY A 48 -4.59 9.35 -17.97
N THR A 49 -5.85 9.67 -17.73
CA THR A 49 -6.29 10.46 -16.56
C THR A 49 -7.38 9.71 -15.76
N PRO A 50 -7.07 8.53 -15.18
CA PRO A 50 -8.05 7.79 -14.41
C PRO A 50 -8.43 8.54 -13.14
N LEU A 51 -9.69 8.44 -12.72
CA LEU A 51 -10.16 9.01 -11.47
C LEU A 51 -9.73 8.20 -10.25
N THR A 52 -9.48 6.90 -10.44
CA THR A 52 -9.12 5.96 -9.39
C THR A 52 -8.02 5.01 -9.87
N VAL A 53 -7.33 4.39 -8.90
CA VAL A 53 -6.42 3.26 -9.10
C VAL A 53 -6.90 2.14 -8.19
N ASP A 54 -7.36 1.05 -8.78
CA ASP A 54 -8.08 -0.01 -8.09
C ASP A 54 -7.26 -1.30 -8.05
N PHE A 55 -7.28 -1.98 -6.91
CA PHE A 55 -6.70 -3.29 -6.67
C PHE A 55 -7.80 -4.22 -6.19
N ASP A 56 -8.26 -5.09 -7.08
CA ASP A 56 -9.47 -5.90 -6.86
C ASP A 56 -9.21 -7.11 -5.94
N ASN A 57 -7.96 -7.57 -5.87
CA ASN A 57 -7.60 -8.71 -5.03
C ASN A 57 -6.21 -8.57 -4.44
N ILE A 58 -6.15 -8.17 -3.17
CA ILE A 58 -4.91 -8.03 -2.42
C ILE A 58 -4.46 -9.33 -1.75
N LYS A 59 -5.10 -10.46 -2.03
CA LYS A 59 -4.78 -11.79 -1.48
C LYS A 59 -4.79 -11.84 0.06
N SER A 60 -5.79 -11.23 0.68
CA SER A 60 -5.91 -11.17 2.14
C SER A 60 -6.09 -12.54 2.81
N SER A 61 -6.54 -13.56 2.09
CA SER A 61 -6.54 -14.96 2.56
C SER A 61 -5.13 -15.52 2.76
N LYS A 62 -4.12 -14.92 2.14
CA LYS A 62 -2.70 -15.32 2.27
C LYS A 62 -1.91 -14.36 3.16
N TYR A 63 -2.24 -13.07 3.12
CA TYR A 63 -1.51 -12.04 3.84
C TYR A 63 -2.45 -11.21 4.70
N ASN A 64 -2.15 -11.12 5.99
CA ASN A 64 -2.89 -10.26 6.91
C ASN A 64 -2.34 -8.83 6.96
N THR A 65 -1.10 -8.66 6.54
CA THR A 65 -0.43 -7.36 6.44
C THR A 65 0.01 -7.10 5.01
N HIS A 66 -0.23 -5.90 4.52
CA HIS A 66 0.19 -5.46 3.19
C HIS A 66 1.10 -4.24 3.27
N PHE A 67 2.09 -4.20 2.39
CA PHE A 67 2.94 -3.05 2.17
C PHE A 67 2.62 -2.46 0.79
N ILE A 68 2.18 -1.23 0.76
CA ILE A 68 1.72 -0.56 -0.45
C ILE A 68 2.66 0.62 -0.70
N THR A 69 3.20 0.72 -1.90
CA THR A 69 4.06 1.84 -2.30
C THR A 69 3.45 2.62 -3.43
N PHE A 70 3.69 3.91 -3.43
CA PHE A 70 3.35 4.79 -4.55
C PHE A 70 4.54 5.71 -4.85
N ASN A 71 4.86 5.82 -6.14
CA ASN A 71 6.02 6.56 -6.62
C ASN A 71 5.63 7.45 -7.79
N LYS A 72 6.13 8.68 -7.78
CA LYS A 72 5.87 9.69 -8.80
C LYS A 72 4.38 9.86 -9.10
N VAL A 73 3.55 9.85 -8.04
CA VAL A 73 2.11 10.09 -8.21
C VAL A 73 1.91 11.58 -8.43
N GLU A 74 1.17 11.89 -9.47
CA GLU A 74 0.85 13.24 -9.93
C GLU A 74 -0.66 13.38 -10.02
N GLY A 75 -1.20 14.48 -9.51
CA GLY A 75 -2.61 14.84 -9.66
C GLY A 75 -2.90 15.37 -11.07
N GLU A 76 -4.12 15.23 -11.55
CA GLU A 76 -4.56 15.83 -12.81
C GLU A 76 -5.15 17.24 -12.59
N SER A 77 -5.60 17.55 -11.39
CA SER A 77 -6.19 18.84 -11.05
C SER A 77 -5.13 19.87 -10.65
N THR A 78 -5.26 21.10 -11.13
CA THR A 78 -4.48 22.24 -10.65
C THR A 78 -4.91 22.75 -9.27
N THR A 79 -6.04 22.29 -8.78
CA THR A 79 -6.47 22.50 -7.40
C THR A 79 -5.97 21.37 -6.54
N ALA A 80 -5.32 21.68 -5.45
CA ALA A 80 -4.78 20.70 -4.50
C ALA A 80 -5.89 19.78 -3.98
N GLN A 81 -5.62 18.48 -3.95
CA GLN A 81 -6.55 17.44 -3.56
C GLN A 81 -5.89 16.40 -2.66
N ASP A 82 -6.64 15.85 -1.72
CA ASP A 82 -6.12 14.76 -0.90
C ASP A 82 -6.03 13.47 -1.72
N LEU A 83 -4.91 12.77 -1.64
CA LEU A 83 -4.87 11.35 -1.97
C LEU A 83 -5.56 10.57 -0.85
N ARG A 84 -6.55 9.80 -1.21
CA ARG A 84 -7.37 9.01 -0.30
C ARG A 84 -7.34 7.54 -0.65
N MET A 85 -7.66 6.70 0.33
CA MET A 85 -7.79 5.26 0.14
C MET A 85 -9.12 4.76 0.68
N ARG A 86 -9.78 3.88 -0.06
CA ARG A 86 -10.96 3.10 0.33
C ARG A 86 -10.65 1.63 0.27
N LEU A 87 -11.40 0.85 1.02
CA LEU A 87 -11.27 -0.59 1.11
C LEU A 87 -12.45 -1.28 0.44
N SER A 88 -12.27 -2.54 0.05
CA SER A 88 -13.29 -3.39 -0.54
C SER A 88 -13.32 -4.74 0.17
N ASN A 89 -14.51 -5.26 0.44
CA ASN A 89 -14.76 -6.60 0.98
C ASN A 89 -15.31 -7.57 -0.07
N ASP A 90 -15.53 -7.13 -1.31
CA ASP A 90 -16.17 -7.86 -2.41
C ASP A 90 -15.31 -7.99 -3.67
N ASN A 91 -13.97 -8.04 -3.50
CA ASN A 91 -12.97 -8.15 -4.57
C ASN A 91 -13.06 -7.01 -5.58
N GLY A 92 -13.16 -5.76 -5.11
CA GLY A 92 -13.15 -4.59 -5.97
C GLY A 92 -14.46 -4.32 -6.72
N SER A 93 -15.51 -5.12 -6.50
CA SER A 93 -16.82 -4.87 -7.13
C SER A 93 -17.44 -3.59 -6.62
N SER A 94 -17.18 -3.25 -5.36
CA SER A 94 -17.47 -1.95 -4.75
C SER A 94 -16.40 -1.55 -3.74
N PHE A 95 -16.32 -0.25 -3.44
CA PHE A 95 -15.42 0.28 -2.43
C PHE A 95 -16.20 1.01 -1.35
N GLU A 96 -15.92 0.66 -0.10
CA GLU A 96 -16.63 1.16 1.06
C GLU A 96 -16.55 2.70 1.14
N SER A 97 -17.69 3.34 0.99
CA SER A 97 -17.83 4.79 1.01
C SER A 97 -18.71 5.28 2.16
N GLY A 98 -19.09 4.39 3.05
CA GLY A 98 -19.80 4.72 4.30
C GLY A 98 -18.90 5.45 5.29
N SER A 99 -19.50 6.11 6.27
CA SER A 99 -18.79 6.80 7.34
C SER A 99 -18.24 5.80 8.36
N SER A 100 -17.17 5.09 8.00
CA SER A 100 -16.57 4.02 8.81
C SER A 100 -15.06 4.18 9.03
N TYR A 101 -14.47 5.24 8.52
CA TYR A 101 -13.03 5.49 8.58
C TYR A 101 -12.68 6.55 9.61
N THR A 102 -11.56 6.36 10.29
CA THR A 102 -10.92 7.38 11.13
C THR A 102 -9.46 7.54 10.75
N TYR A 103 -8.91 8.73 10.93
CA TYR A 103 -7.49 8.98 10.74
C TYR A 103 -6.97 10.11 11.60
N ALA A 104 -5.68 10.06 11.90
CA ALA A 104 -4.92 11.14 12.49
C ALA A 104 -3.51 11.17 11.88
N ALA A 105 -2.98 12.34 11.63
CA ALA A 105 -1.67 12.51 11.03
C ALA A 105 -1.00 13.81 11.47
N LEU A 106 0.32 13.80 11.37
CA LEU A 106 1.18 14.97 11.51
C LEU A 106 1.83 15.26 10.16
N SER A 107 1.79 16.50 9.73
CA SER A 107 2.46 16.96 8.51
C SER A 107 3.37 18.14 8.79
N GLY A 108 4.42 18.28 7.97
CA GLY A 108 5.34 19.39 8.03
C GLY A 108 5.75 19.85 6.64
N ALA A 109 6.00 21.14 6.50
CA ALA A 109 6.47 21.76 5.29
C ALA A 109 7.88 22.35 5.48
N ALA A 110 8.67 22.38 4.39
CA ALA A 110 10.00 22.97 4.40
C ALA A 110 9.99 24.47 4.76
N SER A 111 8.84 25.13 4.63
CA SER A 111 8.60 26.50 5.11
C SER A 111 8.60 26.66 6.63
N GLY A 112 8.69 25.56 7.38
CA GLY A 112 8.66 25.55 8.84
C GLY A 112 7.27 25.42 9.47
N THR A 113 6.23 25.17 8.65
CA THR A 113 4.86 24.95 9.15
C THR A 113 4.68 23.48 9.51
N PHE A 114 4.11 23.23 10.68
CA PHE A 114 3.65 21.90 11.12
C PHE A 114 2.15 21.96 11.36
N SER A 115 1.46 20.91 11.00
CA SER A 115 0.00 20.81 11.19
C SER A 115 -0.41 19.41 11.63
N GLU A 116 -1.39 19.36 12.48
CA GLU A 116 -2.10 18.15 12.86
C GLU A 116 -3.37 18.03 12.02
N GLU A 117 -3.66 16.83 11.56
CA GLU A 117 -4.86 16.54 10.80
C GLU A 117 -5.55 15.33 11.40
N GLN A 118 -6.85 15.39 11.50
CA GLN A 118 -7.66 14.32 12.06
C GLN A 118 -9.04 14.28 11.40
N SER A 119 -9.68 13.13 11.43
CA SER A 119 -11.03 12.99 10.89
C SER A 119 -12.10 13.72 11.71
N GLY A 120 -11.83 14.01 12.98
CA GLY A 120 -12.82 14.61 13.89
C GLY A 120 -14.03 13.73 14.19
N GLY A 121 -14.13 12.56 13.58
CA GLY A 121 -15.21 11.59 13.60
C GLY A 121 -15.05 10.59 12.46
N LEU A 122 -16.13 9.88 12.14
CA LEU A 122 -16.12 8.91 11.05
C LEU A 122 -16.19 9.62 9.68
N THR A 123 -15.38 9.17 8.75
CA THR A 123 -15.28 9.65 7.36
C THR A 123 -15.49 8.55 6.35
N THR A 124 -15.52 8.89 5.06
CA THR A 124 -15.82 7.98 3.93
C THR A 124 -14.57 7.38 3.28
N SER A 125 -13.39 7.69 3.80
CA SER A 125 -12.10 7.20 3.27
C SER A 125 -10.95 7.58 4.21
N PHE A 126 -9.82 6.88 4.13
CA PHE A 126 -8.57 7.34 4.72
C PHE A 126 -7.98 8.51 3.93
N VAL A 127 -7.44 9.50 4.59
CA VAL A 127 -6.56 10.50 3.96
C VAL A 127 -5.12 10.01 4.10
N THR A 128 -4.46 9.77 2.98
CA THR A 128 -3.05 9.34 2.97
C THR A 128 -2.11 10.51 2.76
N VAL A 129 -2.48 11.47 1.92
CA VAL A 129 -1.68 12.67 1.62
C VAL A 129 -2.59 13.85 1.34
N PRO A 130 -2.36 15.03 1.92
CA PRO A 130 -3.02 16.27 1.50
C PRO A 130 -2.31 16.89 0.28
N ASP A 131 -3.04 17.76 -0.41
CA ASP A 131 -2.50 18.73 -1.37
C ASP A 131 -1.79 18.15 -2.60
N LEU A 132 -2.17 16.99 -3.09
CA LEU A 132 -1.73 16.48 -4.40
C LEU A 132 -2.33 17.36 -5.51
N ASP A 133 -1.49 17.89 -6.39
CA ASP A 133 -1.89 18.79 -7.49
C ASP A 133 -1.15 18.48 -8.79
N LYS A 134 -1.51 19.21 -9.85
CA LYS A 134 -0.86 19.20 -11.15
C LYS A 134 0.04 20.43 -11.30
N GLU A 135 1.18 20.42 -10.64
CA GLU A 135 2.21 21.44 -10.82
C GLU A 135 3.45 20.84 -11.51
N THR A 136 4.26 21.70 -12.13
CA THR A 136 5.55 21.28 -12.64
C THR A 136 6.42 20.79 -11.48
N TYR A 137 6.98 19.57 -11.61
CA TYR A 137 7.76 18.86 -10.57
C TYR A 137 6.99 18.47 -9.31
N SER A 138 5.65 18.62 -9.29
CA SER A 138 4.84 18.11 -8.18
C SER A 138 4.76 16.59 -8.27
N THR A 139 5.36 15.89 -7.33
CA THR A 139 5.32 14.43 -7.25
C THR A 139 5.23 13.95 -5.83
N LEU A 140 4.39 12.94 -5.64
CA LEU A 140 4.20 12.26 -4.38
C LEU A 140 4.89 10.91 -4.39
N ASN A 141 5.62 10.63 -3.32
CA ASN A 141 6.23 9.32 -3.07
C ASN A 141 5.95 8.91 -1.62
N GLY A 142 5.71 7.62 -1.42
CA GLY A 142 5.44 7.14 -0.07
C GLY A 142 5.00 5.70 0.00
N TYR A 143 4.54 5.33 1.18
CA TYR A 143 4.04 3.99 1.45
C TYR A 143 2.94 3.98 2.52
N VAL A 144 2.18 2.90 2.48
CA VAL A 144 1.17 2.55 3.48
C VAL A 144 1.42 1.11 3.94
N TYR A 145 1.37 0.87 5.22
CA TYR A 145 1.12 -0.46 5.78
C TYR A 145 -0.37 -0.59 6.08
N LEU A 146 -0.97 -1.68 5.60
CA LEU A 146 -2.34 -2.06 5.91
C LEU A 146 -2.29 -3.31 6.79
N TYR A 147 -2.95 -3.28 7.94
CA TYR A 147 -2.92 -4.33 8.96
C TYR A 147 -4.29 -4.97 9.10
N ASN A 148 -4.32 -6.26 9.44
CA ASN A 148 -5.53 -7.04 9.73
C ASN A 148 -6.50 -7.18 8.54
N ALA A 149 -6.03 -7.01 7.31
CA ALA A 149 -6.91 -7.11 6.13
C ALA A 149 -7.55 -8.50 5.98
N GLY A 150 -6.85 -9.56 6.40
CA GLY A 150 -7.34 -10.94 6.35
C GLY A 150 -8.16 -11.39 7.56
N ASP A 151 -8.31 -10.58 8.60
CA ASP A 151 -8.95 -10.96 9.86
C ASP A 151 -10.32 -10.30 10.01
N SER A 152 -11.37 -11.08 9.80
CA SER A 152 -12.75 -10.59 9.91
C SER A 152 -13.23 -10.29 11.34
N SER A 153 -12.41 -10.56 12.36
CA SER A 153 -12.72 -10.28 13.76
C SER A 153 -12.13 -8.97 14.27
N LEU A 154 -11.26 -8.34 13.49
CA LEU A 154 -10.55 -7.11 13.84
C LEU A 154 -10.87 -5.97 12.87
N TYR A 155 -10.66 -4.74 13.33
CA TYR A 155 -10.65 -3.59 12.44
C TYR A 155 -9.39 -3.57 11.59
N THR A 156 -9.54 -3.20 10.32
CA THR A 156 -8.41 -2.96 9.43
C THR A 156 -7.80 -1.60 9.75
N GLY A 157 -6.53 -1.61 10.12
CA GLY A 157 -5.76 -0.40 10.42
C GLY A 157 -4.76 -0.07 9.32
N TYR A 158 -4.32 1.18 9.26
CA TYR A 158 -3.21 1.56 8.40
C TYR A 158 -2.25 2.53 9.10
N THR A 159 -1.00 2.52 8.64
CA THR A 159 -0.04 3.60 8.87
C THR A 159 0.54 4.05 7.53
N CYS A 160 0.86 5.33 7.40
CA CYS A 160 1.46 5.87 6.19
C CYS A 160 2.61 6.82 6.48
N GLN A 161 3.56 6.84 5.56
CA GLN A 161 4.59 7.88 5.51
C GLN A 161 4.79 8.29 4.05
N ASN A 162 4.86 9.59 3.81
CA ASN A 162 5.01 10.09 2.47
C ASN A 162 5.71 11.45 2.42
N ILE A 163 6.17 11.77 1.21
CA ILE A 163 6.81 13.04 0.88
C ILE A 163 6.24 13.54 -0.44
N LEU A 164 5.80 14.79 -0.44
CA LEU A 164 5.30 15.51 -1.59
C LEU A 164 6.27 16.65 -1.95
N PHE A 165 6.66 16.70 -3.20
CA PHE A 165 7.40 17.83 -3.76
C PHE A 165 6.42 18.72 -4.50
N GLN A 166 6.43 20.02 -4.21
CA GLN A 166 5.57 21.02 -4.86
C GLN A 166 6.40 22.23 -5.24
N THR A 167 6.13 22.80 -6.39
CA THR A 167 6.87 23.99 -6.87
C THR A 167 6.59 25.23 -6.03
N ALA A 168 5.32 25.42 -5.65
CA ALA A 168 4.89 26.64 -4.96
C ALA A 168 5.26 26.68 -3.47
N VAL A 169 5.23 25.54 -2.78
CA VAL A 169 5.37 25.47 -1.31
C VAL A 169 6.55 24.63 -0.84
N GLY A 170 7.31 24.06 -1.78
CA GLY A 170 8.46 23.21 -1.48
C GLY A 170 8.08 21.81 -1.04
N THR A 171 8.94 21.21 -0.22
CA THR A 171 8.77 19.84 0.26
C THR A 171 7.79 19.80 1.42
N ARG A 172 6.84 18.87 1.34
CA ARG A 172 5.96 18.48 2.47
C ARG A 172 6.14 17.01 2.79
N TRP A 173 5.99 16.66 4.05
CA TRP A 173 5.95 15.27 4.51
C TRP A 173 4.74 15.05 5.39
N ARG A 174 4.28 13.79 5.47
CA ARG A 174 3.20 13.37 6.35
C ARG A 174 3.46 11.99 6.91
N ASN A 175 3.19 11.83 8.21
CA ASN A 175 3.09 10.56 8.90
C ASN A 175 1.73 10.46 9.56
N GLY A 176 1.08 9.34 9.43
CA GLY A 176 -0.23 9.16 10.03
C GLY A 176 -0.69 7.71 10.04
N GLY A 177 -1.89 7.55 10.52
CA GLY A 177 -2.56 6.27 10.55
C GLY A 177 -4.04 6.43 10.85
N GLY A 178 -4.75 5.31 10.82
CA GLY A 178 -6.17 5.28 11.08
C GLY A 178 -6.73 3.87 11.06
N SER A 179 -8.05 3.78 11.15
CA SER A 179 -8.75 2.50 11.13
C SER A 179 -10.03 2.58 10.32
N TYR A 180 -10.37 1.47 9.69
CA TYR A 180 -11.69 1.16 9.17
C TYR A 180 -12.44 0.40 10.26
N ASN A 181 -13.50 1.00 10.79
CA ASN A 181 -14.16 0.57 12.03
C ASN A 181 -15.30 -0.44 11.78
N VAL A 182 -15.10 -1.32 10.80
CA VAL A 182 -15.94 -2.49 10.56
C VAL A 182 -15.06 -3.72 10.60
N ALA A 183 -15.46 -4.72 11.37
CA ALA A 183 -14.74 -5.98 11.49
C ALA A 183 -15.17 -6.92 10.36
N GLU A 184 -14.39 -6.95 9.30
CA GLU A 184 -14.61 -7.77 8.11
C GLU A 184 -13.30 -8.01 7.34
N THR A 185 -13.29 -9.02 6.48
CA THR A 185 -12.15 -9.28 5.60
C THR A 185 -12.11 -8.27 4.47
N ILE A 186 -10.98 -7.60 4.34
CA ILE A 186 -10.72 -6.66 3.25
C ILE A 186 -9.88 -7.38 2.18
N ASN A 187 -10.38 -7.41 0.97
CA ASN A 187 -9.75 -8.12 -0.15
C ASN A 187 -9.44 -7.24 -1.37
N GLY A 188 -9.83 -5.97 -1.35
CA GLY A 188 -9.48 -4.96 -2.35
C GLY A 188 -9.21 -3.60 -1.73
N LEU A 189 -8.60 -2.71 -2.50
CA LEU A 189 -8.38 -1.31 -2.14
C LEU A 189 -8.38 -0.39 -3.37
N GLN A 190 -8.77 0.86 -3.16
CA GLN A 190 -8.84 1.90 -4.18
C GLN A 190 -8.10 3.15 -3.70
N PHE A 191 -7.24 3.70 -4.56
CA PHE A 191 -6.77 5.07 -4.39
C PHE A 191 -7.61 6.02 -5.23
N LEU A 192 -7.93 7.18 -4.67
CA LEU A 192 -8.72 8.22 -5.32
C LEU A 192 -8.26 9.59 -4.83
N THR A 193 -8.63 10.63 -5.60
CA THR A 193 -8.47 12.02 -5.15
C THR A 193 -9.81 12.56 -4.66
N LEU A 194 -9.76 13.39 -3.63
CA LEU A 194 -10.96 14.12 -3.19
C LEU A 194 -11.44 15.02 -4.34
N SER A 195 -12.74 15.14 -4.52
CA SER A 195 -13.37 15.96 -5.57
C SER A 195 -13.16 15.48 -7.02
N GLY A 196 -12.64 14.25 -7.21
CA GLY A 196 -12.63 13.62 -8.54
C GLY A 196 -11.62 14.20 -9.54
N GLY A 197 -10.52 14.79 -9.06
CA GLY A 197 -9.47 15.34 -9.92
C GLY A 197 -8.70 14.29 -10.72
N GLY A 198 -8.61 13.07 -10.21
CA GLY A 198 -7.89 11.98 -10.87
C GLY A 198 -6.37 12.11 -10.84
N PHE A 199 -5.72 11.24 -11.60
CA PHE A 199 -4.26 11.10 -11.67
C PHE A 199 -3.76 11.35 -13.08
N SER A 200 -2.59 12.00 -13.21
CA SER A 200 -1.89 12.19 -14.48
C SER A 200 -0.64 11.32 -14.61
N GLY A 201 -0.16 10.75 -13.52
CA GLY A 201 1.02 9.89 -13.50
C GLY A 201 1.19 9.12 -12.20
N GLY A 202 2.09 8.15 -12.21
CA GLY A 202 2.47 7.41 -11.03
C GLY A 202 2.48 5.91 -11.18
N VAL A 203 3.08 5.25 -10.18
CA VAL A 203 3.13 3.80 -10.07
C VAL A 203 2.73 3.41 -8.65
N PHE A 204 1.72 2.58 -8.55
CA PHE A 204 1.27 1.97 -7.31
C PHE A 204 1.63 0.49 -7.30
N LYS A 205 2.03 -0.04 -6.15
CA LYS A 205 2.33 -1.46 -5.98
C LYS A 205 1.80 -1.94 -4.64
N VAL A 206 1.22 -3.12 -4.65
CA VAL A 206 0.76 -3.83 -3.45
C VAL A 206 1.60 -5.06 -3.25
N TYR A 207 2.13 -5.23 -2.04
CA TYR A 207 2.89 -6.39 -1.61
C TYR A 207 2.20 -7.04 -0.42
N GLY A 208 2.19 -8.36 -0.39
CA GLY A 208 1.90 -9.14 0.81
C GLY A 208 3.14 -9.26 1.68
N VAL A 209 2.98 -9.05 2.98
CA VAL A 209 4.04 -9.28 3.98
C VAL A 209 3.91 -10.70 4.49
N LYS A 210 4.92 -11.53 4.27
CA LYS A 210 4.94 -12.90 4.77
C LYS A 210 5.07 -12.88 6.29
N GLN A 211 4.19 -13.61 6.96
CA GLN A 211 4.34 -13.92 8.39
C GLN A 211 5.19 -15.19 8.47
N ILE A 212 6.35 -15.08 9.06
CA ILE A 212 7.29 -16.19 9.30
C ILE A 212 6.97 -16.83 10.63
#